data_9721a8908c8e403bfb38240a9aa8bbcf
#
_entry.id   9721a8908c8e403bfb38240a9aa8bbcf
#
_cell.length_a   1.000
_cell.length_b   1.000
_cell.length_c   1.000
_cell.angle_alpha   90.00
_cell.angle_beta   90.00
_cell.angle_gamma   90.00
#
_symmetry.space_group_name_H-M   'P 1'
#
loop_
_entity.id
_entity.type
_entity.pdbx_description
1 polymer ?
#
loop_
_entity_poly.entity_id
_entity_poly.type
_entity_poly.pdbx_seq_one_letter_code
_entity_poly.pdbx_strand_id
1 'polypeptide(L)'
;MLDRYYEIALLGALEKYGSLALAADYLEISTASASRMLARIEAEIGFAVLDHSTRPAGLTPQAKLIIPQVQKVLRAHSRLKDLVEAVRGRDDEETVLRLSLPVNSARDAMMVGVEEFKTRHENVKVEILADLGENGLLNGLCDIAYFSYKPESECLFVEQHEPEVNMLFASRRYVDEHGAPTQVDELIEHTLLMRNSSNPSSSRELTDGISRYVLHADQPANKGDALFCFSEMTKGRGIALDLAFATVETDLRRGDVVPVLPTWHRRIWNNHLACHISNQNNPVVRELMALIGESHDRLVPKIWRHWYRYFKVPEQPVLDEMHRLRAGQD
;
A
#
# COMPACT_ATOMS: atom_id res chain seq x y z
N MET A 1 1.69 -4.17 -35.85
CA MET A 1 1.35 -4.07 -34.42
C MET A 1 1.28 -2.60 -34.00
N LEU A 2 0.50 -2.23 -32.98
CA LEU A 2 0.19 -0.85 -32.55
C LEU A 2 1.44 0.05 -32.38
N ASP A 3 1.93 0.62 -33.46
CA ASP A 3 3.19 1.40 -33.47
C ASP A 3 2.97 2.91 -33.32
N ARG A 4 1.70 3.33 -33.25
CA ARG A 4 1.33 4.73 -33.16
C ARG A 4 0.70 5.06 -31.81
N TYR A 5 1.26 6.03 -31.13
CA TYR A 5 0.78 6.48 -29.82
C TYR A 5 -0.72 6.80 -29.79
N TYR A 6 -1.25 7.48 -30.82
CA TYR A 6 -2.67 7.83 -30.89
C TYR A 6 -3.61 6.62 -30.94
N GLU A 7 -3.17 5.48 -31.48
CA GLU A 7 -3.92 4.23 -31.50
C GLU A 7 -4.03 3.64 -30.09
N ILE A 8 -2.92 3.67 -29.36
CA ILE A 8 -2.86 3.24 -27.97
C ILE A 8 -3.70 4.17 -27.10
N ALA A 9 -3.63 5.49 -27.36
CA ALA A 9 -4.42 6.49 -26.64
C ALA A 9 -5.93 6.32 -26.87
N LEU A 10 -6.34 5.96 -28.11
CA LEU A 10 -7.75 5.68 -28.42
C LEU A 10 -8.27 4.47 -27.63
N LEU A 11 -7.49 3.39 -27.52
CA LEU A 11 -7.87 2.20 -26.73
C LEU A 11 -8.04 2.57 -25.24
N GLY A 12 -7.13 3.37 -24.68
CA GLY A 12 -7.24 3.85 -23.29
C GLY A 12 -8.44 4.78 -23.08
N ALA A 13 -8.73 5.65 -24.03
CA ALA A 13 -9.89 6.53 -23.98
C ALA A 13 -11.23 5.76 -24.09
N LEU A 14 -11.28 4.71 -24.92
CA LEU A 14 -12.46 3.84 -25.03
C LEU A 14 -12.77 3.11 -23.72
N GLU A 15 -11.74 2.65 -23.01
CA GLU A 15 -11.92 2.05 -21.70
C GLU A 15 -12.45 3.06 -20.68
N LYS A 16 -11.88 4.27 -20.64
CA LYS A 16 -12.23 5.31 -19.68
C LYS A 16 -13.63 5.89 -19.89
N TYR A 17 -14.01 6.14 -21.14
CA TYR A 17 -15.23 6.88 -21.47
C TYR A 17 -16.37 6.01 -22.02
N GLY A 18 -16.10 4.75 -22.34
CA GLY A 18 -17.11 3.76 -22.74
C GLY A 18 -17.82 4.06 -24.09
N SER A 19 -17.37 5.08 -24.83
CA SER A 19 -17.98 5.46 -26.11
C SER A 19 -16.96 6.04 -27.07
N LEU A 20 -17.09 5.69 -28.36
CA LEU A 20 -16.19 6.21 -29.40
C LEU A 20 -16.31 7.72 -29.59
N ALA A 21 -17.50 8.27 -29.42
CA ALA A 21 -17.72 9.71 -29.54
C ALA A 21 -17.02 10.49 -28.41
N LEU A 22 -17.14 10.03 -27.15
CA LEU A 22 -16.49 10.63 -26.00
C LEU A 22 -14.96 10.42 -26.04
N ALA A 23 -14.50 9.26 -26.50
CA ALA A 23 -13.08 9.01 -26.69
C ALA A 23 -12.47 9.92 -27.78
N ALA A 24 -13.22 10.17 -28.87
CA ALA A 24 -12.78 11.08 -29.92
C ALA A 24 -12.70 12.53 -29.44
N ASP A 25 -13.72 12.97 -28.67
CA ASP A 25 -13.75 14.30 -28.05
C ASP A 25 -12.56 14.50 -27.10
N TYR A 26 -12.31 13.53 -26.23
CA TYR A 26 -11.15 13.55 -25.31
C TYR A 26 -9.80 13.66 -26.05
N LEU A 27 -9.68 13.00 -27.23
CA LEU A 27 -8.46 13.04 -28.05
C LEU A 27 -8.41 14.21 -29.02
N GLU A 28 -9.40 15.10 -28.97
CA GLU A 28 -9.53 16.27 -29.87
C GLU A 28 -9.50 15.88 -31.36
N ILE A 29 -10.11 14.74 -31.70
CA ILE A 29 -10.23 14.27 -33.08
C ILE A 29 -11.70 14.09 -33.48
N SER A 30 -11.98 14.12 -34.79
CA SER A 30 -13.34 13.84 -35.25
C SER A 30 -13.75 12.39 -35.00
N THR A 31 -15.02 12.14 -34.71
CA THR A 31 -15.56 10.78 -34.57
C THR A 31 -15.30 9.90 -35.82
N ALA A 32 -15.33 10.51 -37.01
CA ALA A 32 -14.97 9.83 -38.25
C ALA A 32 -13.49 9.38 -38.28
N SER A 33 -12.60 10.19 -37.76
CA SER A 33 -11.18 9.83 -37.61
C SER A 33 -10.96 8.75 -36.57
N ALA A 34 -11.64 8.84 -35.43
CA ALA A 34 -11.61 7.81 -34.40
C ALA A 34 -12.15 6.47 -34.92
N SER A 35 -13.24 6.47 -35.69
CA SER A 35 -13.81 5.26 -36.30
C SER A 35 -12.86 4.59 -37.28
N ARG A 36 -12.20 5.38 -38.15
CA ARG A 36 -11.19 4.85 -39.07
C ARG A 36 -9.97 4.29 -38.34
N MET A 37 -9.57 4.96 -37.26
CA MET A 37 -8.45 4.52 -36.42
C MET A 37 -8.82 3.20 -35.72
N LEU A 38 -10.02 3.11 -35.14
CA LEU A 38 -10.52 1.89 -34.51
C LEU A 38 -10.58 0.71 -35.49
N ALA A 39 -11.15 0.93 -36.67
CA ALA A 39 -11.21 -0.14 -37.70
C ALA A 39 -9.80 -0.63 -38.09
N ARG A 40 -8.82 0.26 -38.19
CA ARG A 40 -7.44 -0.12 -38.47
C ARG A 40 -6.82 -0.92 -37.32
N ILE A 41 -7.05 -0.50 -36.07
CA ILE A 41 -6.60 -1.22 -34.88
C ILE A 41 -7.18 -2.65 -34.90
N GLU A 42 -8.49 -2.78 -35.06
CA GLU A 42 -9.20 -4.09 -35.07
C GLU A 42 -8.70 -5.00 -36.21
N ALA A 43 -8.44 -4.43 -37.39
CA ALA A 43 -7.85 -5.17 -38.50
C ALA A 43 -6.43 -5.67 -38.20
N GLU A 44 -5.64 -4.88 -37.49
CA GLU A 44 -4.27 -5.21 -37.14
C GLU A 44 -4.18 -6.23 -35.99
N ILE A 45 -5.03 -6.11 -34.95
CA ILE A 45 -5.03 -7.04 -33.81
C ILE A 45 -5.85 -8.30 -34.06
N GLY A 46 -6.70 -8.31 -35.08
CA GLY A 46 -7.48 -9.49 -35.52
C GLY A 46 -8.75 -9.75 -34.72
N PHE A 47 -9.22 -8.81 -33.88
CA PHE A 47 -10.49 -8.92 -33.15
C PHE A 47 -11.13 -7.55 -32.93
N ALA A 48 -12.46 -7.54 -32.71
CA ALA A 48 -13.20 -6.33 -32.39
C ALA A 48 -12.86 -5.80 -30.99
N VAL A 49 -12.69 -4.49 -30.88
CA VAL A 49 -12.46 -3.79 -29.60
C VAL A 49 -13.80 -3.45 -28.93
N LEU A 50 -14.80 -3.01 -29.72
CA LEU A 50 -16.11 -2.66 -29.22
C LEU A 50 -17.12 -3.76 -29.51
N ASP A 51 -17.94 -4.07 -28.51
CA ASP A 51 -19.11 -4.93 -28.63
C ASP A 51 -20.35 -4.07 -28.95
N HIS A 52 -20.80 -4.12 -30.20
CA HIS A 52 -21.97 -3.39 -30.65
C HIS A 52 -23.30 -4.10 -30.33
N SER A 53 -23.27 -5.28 -29.73
CA SER A 53 -24.49 -6.02 -29.32
C SER A 53 -25.13 -5.40 -28.07
N THR A 54 -24.38 -4.59 -27.32
CA THR A 54 -24.83 -3.87 -26.11
C THR A 54 -25.04 -2.38 -26.37
N ARG A 55 -25.94 -1.74 -25.59
CA ARG A 55 -26.15 -0.28 -25.60
C ARG A 55 -26.06 0.25 -24.17
N PRO A 56 -25.06 1.11 -23.85
CA PRO A 56 -23.97 1.55 -24.73
C PRO A 56 -23.02 0.41 -25.10
N ALA A 57 -22.34 0.53 -26.25
CA ALA A 57 -21.32 -0.42 -26.69
C ALA A 57 -20.19 -0.46 -25.68
N GLY A 58 -19.86 -1.65 -25.19
CA GLY A 58 -18.77 -1.87 -24.24
C GLY A 58 -17.52 -2.46 -24.91
N LEU A 59 -16.44 -2.61 -24.15
CA LEU A 59 -15.25 -3.35 -24.61
C LEU A 59 -15.55 -4.84 -24.69
N THR A 60 -15.08 -5.47 -25.76
CA THR A 60 -15.14 -6.95 -25.89
C THR A 60 -14.28 -7.64 -24.81
N PRO A 61 -14.54 -8.92 -24.48
CA PRO A 61 -13.70 -9.68 -23.57
C PRO A 61 -12.21 -9.71 -23.97
N GLN A 62 -11.93 -9.82 -25.28
CA GLN A 62 -10.57 -9.78 -25.82
C GLN A 62 -9.91 -8.43 -25.61
N ALA A 63 -10.64 -7.33 -25.88
CA ALA A 63 -10.13 -5.98 -25.64
C ALA A 63 -9.79 -5.76 -24.15
N LYS A 64 -10.64 -6.21 -23.23
CA LYS A 64 -10.39 -6.13 -21.78
C LYS A 64 -9.08 -6.81 -21.34
N LEU A 65 -8.64 -7.85 -22.03
CA LEU A 65 -7.37 -8.52 -21.72
C LEU A 65 -6.14 -7.67 -22.09
N ILE A 66 -6.22 -6.87 -23.15
CA ILE A 66 -5.08 -6.02 -23.58
C ILE A 66 -5.04 -4.65 -22.89
N ILE A 67 -6.18 -4.15 -22.42
CA ILE A 67 -6.27 -2.81 -21.79
C ILE A 67 -5.24 -2.59 -20.66
N PRO A 68 -4.97 -3.53 -19.75
CA PRO A 68 -3.94 -3.32 -18.74
C PRO A 68 -2.55 -2.98 -19.32
N GLN A 69 -2.19 -3.57 -20.47
CA GLN A 69 -0.92 -3.27 -21.13
C GLN A 69 -0.97 -1.92 -21.86
N VAL A 70 -2.10 -1.58 -22.49
CA VAL A 70 -2.36 -0.26 -23.07
C VAL A 70 -2.14 0.84 -22.02
N GLN A 71 -2.73 0.66 -20.83
CA GLN A 71 -2.59 1.60 -19.71
C GLN A 71 -1.13 1.72 -19.22
N LYS A 72 -0.35 0.62 -19.23
CA LYS A 72 1.10 0.70 -18.92
C LYS A 72 1.86 1.58 -19.91
N VAL A 73 1.60 1.42 -21.19
CA VAL A 73 2.27 2.21 -22.23
C VAL A 73 1.90 3.69 -22.11
N LEU A 74 0.63 4.01 -21.88
CA LEU A 74 0.17 5.39 -21.70
C LEU A 74 0.82 6.06 -20.50
N ARG A 75 0.89 5.35 -19.37
CA ARG A 75 1.57 5.85 -18.16
C ARG A 75 3.07 6.04 -18.38
N ALA A 76 3.74 5.09 -19.05
CA ALA A 76 5.17 5.23 -19.37
C ALA A 76 5.44 6.44 -20.28
N HIS A 77 4.56 6.70 -21.25
CA HIS A 77 4.64 7.88 -22.10
C HIS A 77 4.42 9.20 -21.30
N SER A 78 3.43 9.23 -20.41
CA SER A 78 3.21 10.40 -19.54
C SER A 78 4.45 10.69 -18.70
N ARG A 79 5.00 9.67 -18.03
CA ARG A 79 6.24 9.80 -17.24
C ARG A 79 7.43 10.30 -18.06
N LEU A 80 7.57 9.84 -19.31
CA LEU A 80 8.63 10.34 -20.18
C LEU A 80 8.45 11.83 -20.44
N LYS A 81 7.23 12.30 -20.69
CA LYS A 81 6.93 13.72 -20.84
C LYS A 81 7.30 14.51 -19.58
N ASP A 82 6.82 14.05 -18.41
CA ASP A 82 7.09 14.68 -17.12
C ASP A 82 8.60 14.78 -16.87
N LEU A 83 9.36 13.71 -17.16
CA LEU A 83 10.81 13.69 -17.01
C LEU A 83 11.51 14.66 -17.99
N VAL A 84 11.05 14.74 -19.23
CA VAL A 84 11.59 15.67 -20.25
C VAL A 84 11.36 17.12 -19.83
N GLU A 85 10.18 17.44 -19.31
CA GLU A 85 9.88 18.80 -18.84
C GLU A 85 10.69 19.16 -17.58
N ALA A 86 10.85 18.21 -16.64
CA ALA A 86 11.72 18.39 -15.47
C ALA A 86 13.20 18.66 -15.88
N VAL A 87 13.71 17.91 -16.88
CA VAL A 87 15.09 18.12 -17.40
C VAL A 87 15.22 19.46 -18.12
N ARG A 88 14.14 19.96 -18.75
CA ARG A 88 14.13 21.26 -19.42
C ARG A 88 14.07 22.46 -18.47
N GLY A 89 13.85 22.20 -17.15
CA GLY A 89 13.75 23.26 -16.15
C GLY A 89 12.52 24.16 -16.34
N ARG A 90 11.44 23.64 -16.94
CA ARG A 90 10.18 24.35 -17.01
C ARG A 90 9.41 24.08 -15.72
N ASP A 91 9.50 25.02 -14.78
CA ASP A 91 8.87 24.97 -13.47
C ASP A 91 7.32 25.16 -13.50
N ASP A 92 6.71 25.31 -14.65
CA ASP A 92 5.31 25.73 -14.78
C ASP A 92 4.30 24.58 -14.85
N GLU A 93 4.71 23.32 -15.03
CA GLU A 93 3.79 22.16 -14.96
C GLU A 93 3.85 21.48 -13.60
N GLU A 94 2.69 21.37 -12.96
CA GLU A 94 2.52 20.72 -11.69
C GLU A 94 2.86 19.22 -11.77
N THR A 95 3.96 18.81 -11.18
CA THR A 95 4.35 17.40 -11.10
C THR A 95 3.58 16.69 -9.98
N VAL A 96 3.00 15.52 -10.26
CA VAL A 96 2.31 14.70 -9.25
C VAL A 96 3.12 13.45 -8.96
N LEU A 97 3.54 13.28 -7.71
CA LEU A 97 4.11 12.04 -7.19
C LEU A 97 3.06 11.24 -6.42
N ARG A 98 2.94 9.95 -6.73
CA ARG A 98 1.97 9.04 -6.11
C ARG A 98 2.66 8.11 -5.13
N LEU A 99 2.29 8.23 -3.87
CA LEU A 99 2.80 7.43 -2.76
C LEU A 99 1.76 6.41 -2.31
N SER A 100 2.05 5.12 -2.47
CA SER A 100 1.19 4.02 -2.01
C SER A 100 1.55 3.62 -0.58
N LEU A 101 0.59 3.74 0.34
CA LEU A 101 0.76 3.41 1.75
C LEU A 101 -0.32 2.43 2.22
N PRO A 102 0.04 1.35 2.95
CA PRO A 102 -0.93 0.50 3.61
C PRO A 102 -1.65 1.28 4.73
N VAL A 103 -2.88 0.85 5.03
CA VAL A 103 -3.71 1.49 6.08
C VAL A 103 -3.07 1.32 7.47
N ASN A 104 -2.54 0.13 7.75
CA ASN A 104 -1.88 -0.18 9.01
C ASN A 104 -0.37 0.04 8.88
N SER A 105 0.03 1.28 8.92
CA SER A 105 1.42 1.71 8.91
C SER A 105 1.56 3.01 9.72
N ALA A 106 2.78 3.36 10.07
CA ALA A 106 3.08 4.63 10.74
C ALA A 106 2.90 5.84 9.80
N ARG A 107 1.71 5.95 9.20
CA ARG A 107 1.38 6.98 8.21
C ARG A 107 1.71 8.38 8.70
N ASP A 108 1.33 8.72 9.93
CA ASP A 108 1.59 10.06 10.48
C ASP A 108 3.09 10.35 10.57
N ALA A 109 3.90 9.35 10.92
CA ALA A 109 5.36 9.50 10.93
C ALA A 109 5.92 9.76 9.51
N MET A 110 5.40 9.07 8.51
CA MET A 110 5.80 9.27 7.11
C MET A 110 5.31 10.62 6.56
N MET A 111 4.11 11.06 6.95
CA MET A 111 3.58 12.35 6.51
C MET A 111 4.42 13.54 6.97
N VAL A 112 5.18 13.43 8.05
CA VAL A 112 6.16 14.46 8.44
C VAL A 112 7.19 14.69 7.32
N GLY A 113 7.73 13.62 6.73
CA GLY A 113 8.65 13.70 5.59
C GLY A 113 7.98 14.24 4.32
N VAL A 114 6.72 13.87 4.08
CA VAL A 114 5.93 14.41 2.96
C VAL A 114 5.71 15.92 3.09
N GLU A 115 5.35 16.39 4.28
CA GLU A 115 5.15 17.83 4.51
C GLU A 115 6.47 18.61 4.39
N GLU A 116 7.58 18.06 4.89
CA GLU A 116 8.91 18.65 4.68
C GLU A 116 9.27 18.73 3.18
N PHE A 117 9.00 17.68 2.43
CA PHE A 117 9.20 17.65 0.98
C PHE A 117 8.40 18.77 0.27
N LYS A 118 7.11 18.91 0.60
CA LYS A 118 6.25 19.96 0.02
C LYS A 118 6.77 21.37 0.28
N THR A 119 7.42 21.62 1.42
CA THR A 119 8.00 22.95 1.69
C THR A 119 9.18 23.27 0.79
N ARG A 120 9.84 22.25 0.24
CA ARG A 120 11.00 22.40 -0.65
C ARG A 120 10.61 22.40 -2.14
N HIS A 121 9.45 21.83 -2.47
CA HIS A 121 8.97 21.61 -3.83
C HIS A 121 7.52 22.08 -3.98
N GLU A 122 7.32 23.40 -4.08
CA GLU A 122 5.97 24.00 -4.16
C GLU A 122 5.18 23.55 -5.40
N ASN A 123 5.89 23.22 -6.50
CA ASN A 123 5.29 22.77 -7.76
C ASN A 123 5.07 21.26 -7.84
N VAL A 124 5.34 20.49 -6.73
CA VAL A 124 5.14 19.05 -6.70
C VAL A 124 4.00 18.68 -5.78
N LYS A 125 2.97 18.08 -6.31
CA LYS A 125 1.88 17.47 -5.53
C LYS A 125 2.23 16.04 -5.14
N VAL A 126 1.88 15.65 -3.91
CA VAL A 126 1.97 14.27 -3.45
C VAL A 126 0.58 13.72 -3.24
N GLU A 127 0.19 12.72 -4.03
CA GLU A 127 -1.05 11.95 -3.87
C GLU A 127 -0.80 10.71 -3.03
N ILE A 128 -1.59 10.52 -1.98
CA ILE A 128 -1.53 9.31 -1.15
C ILE A 128 -2.56 8.31 -1.64
N LEU A 129 -2.10 7.14 -2.04
CA LEU A 129 -2.92 6.04 -2.54
C LEU A 129 -3.02 4.92 -1.49
N ALA A 130 -4.08 4.14 -1.56
CA ALA A 130 -4.20 2.89 -0.81
C ALA A 130 -3.12 1.88 -1.25
N ASP A 131 -2.92 0.84 -0.45
CA ASP A 131 -1.95 -0.22 -0.73
C ASP A 131 -2.18 -0.87 -2.11
N LEU A 132 -1.26 -0.60 -3.02
CA LEU A 132 -1.26 -1.13 -4.39
C LEU A 132 -0.30 -2.31 -4.56
N GLY A 133 0.48 -2.64 -3.52
CA GLY A 133 1.50 -3.66 -3.56
C GLY A 133 2.58 -3.40 -4.63
N GLU A 134 3.39 -4.41 -4.94
CA GLU A 134 4.43 -4.33 -5.99
C GLU A 134 3.84 -4.00 -7.37
N ASN A 135 2.65 -4.52 -7.66
CA ASN A 135 1.97 -4.25 -8.92
C ASN A 135 1.69 -2.76 -9.14
N GLY A 136 1.50 -1.98 -8.07
CA GLY A 136 1.37 -0.54 -8.15
C GLY A 136 2.58 0.12 -8.81
N LEU A 137 3.78 -0.23 -8.36
CA LEU A 137 5.05 0.26 -8.92
C LEU A 137 5.32 -0.29 -10.32
N LEU A 138 5.19 -1.61 -10.50
CA LEU A 138 5.46 -2.29 -11.77
C LEU A 138 4.54 -1.84 -12.90
N ASN A 139 3.31 -1.47 -12.58
CA ASN A 139 2.34 -0.95 -13.54
C ASN A 139 2.31 0.57 -13.63
N GLY A 140 3.13 1.27 -12.84
CA GLY A 140 3.19 2.71 -12.85
C GLY A 140 1.95 3.40 -12.30
N LEU A 141 1.23 2.77 -11.39
CA LEU A 141 0.10 3.35 -10.68
C LEU A 141 0.54 4.26 -9.55
N CYS A 142 1.72 3.99 -8.97
CA CYS A 142 2.41 4.85 -8.01
C CYS A 142 3.89 4.97 -8.33
N ASP A 143 4.53 5.98 -7.76
CA ASP A 143 5.95 6.27 -7.96
C ASP A 143 6.80 5.73 -6.82
N ILE A 144 6.24 5.75 -5.62
CA ILE A 144 6.84 5.22 -4.39
C ILE A 144 5.80 4.35 -3.68
N ALA A 145 6.23 3.26 -3.08
CA ALA A 145 5.37 2.43 -2.24
C ALA A 145 6.10 1.97 -0.97
N TYR A 146 5.34 1.88 0.12
CA TYR A 146 5.79 1.34 1.38
C TYR A 146 5.30 -0.10 1.57
N PHE A 147 6.18 -0.96 2.07
CA PHE A 147 5.92 -2.38 2.30
C PHE A 147 6.31 -2.78 3.72
N SER A 148 5.51 -3.62 4.36
CA SER A 148 5.87 -4.31 5.61
C SER A 148 6.58 -5.65 5.36
N TYR A 149 7.14 -5.85 4.18
CA TYR A 149 7.94 -6.99 3.75
C TYR A 149 8.93 -6.54 2.67
N LYS A 150 9.95 -7.35 2.40
CA LYS A 150 10.88 -7.07 1.31
C LYS A 150 10.24 -7.43 -0.03
N PRO A 151 10.05 -6.47 -0.95
CA PRO A 151 9.61 -6.78 -2.31
C PRO A 151 10.58 -7.73 -3.02
N GLU A 152 10.04 -8.64 -3.83
CA GLU A 152 10.84 -9.68 -4.51
C GLU A 152 11.27 -9.28 -5.92
N SER A 153 10.58 -8.31 -6.55
CA SER A 153 10.83 -7.93 -7.93
C SER A 153 12.18 -7.23 -8.11
N GLU A 154 13.02 -7.77 -8.98
CA GLU A 154 14.30 -7.16 -9.40
C GLU A 154 14.12 -5.81 -10.14
N CYS A 155 12.90 -5.51 -10.60
CA CYS A 155 12.58 -4.23 -11.23
C CYS A 155 12.35 -3.09 -10.21
N LEU A 156 12.52 -3.35 -8.92
CA LEU A 156 12.34 -2.37 -7.86
C LEU A 156 13.68 -2.00 -7.22
N PHE A 157 13.86 -0.71 -7.02
CA PHE A 157 14.86 -0.17 -6.11
C PHE A 157 14.25 -0.12 -4.71
N VAL A 158 14.88 -0.78 -3.73
CA VAL A 158 14.30 -1.02 -2.39
C VAL A 158 15.25 -0.49 -1.32
N GLU A 159 14.71 0.29 -0.39
CA GLU A 159 15.39 0.74 0.83
C GLU A 159 14.73 0.12 2.05
N GLN A 160 15.55 -0.39 2.96
CA GLN A 160 15.08 -0.96 4.22
C GLN A 160 15.05 0.11 5.31
N HIS A 161 13.98 0.11 6.10
CA HIS A 161 13.74 1.05 7.20
C HIS A 161 13.52 0.33 8.53
N GLU A 162 13.41 1.12 9.62
CA GLU A 162 13.15 0.59 10.96
C GLU A 162 11.86 -0.24 10.98
N PRO A 163 11.87 -1.40 11.64
CA PRO A 163 10.69 -2.23 11.75
C PRO A 163 9.63 -1.60 12.65
N GLU A 164 8.37 -1.91 12.35
CA GLU A 164 7.23 -1.53 13.17
C GLU A 164 6.78 -2.72 14.02
N VAL A 165 6.50 -2.47 15.29
CA VAL A 165 6.00 -3.48 16.23
C VAL A 165 4.48 -3.43 16.22
N ASN A 166 3.86 -4.55 15.84
CA ASN A 166 2.43 -4.75 15.89
C ASN A 166 2.08 -5.61 17.08
N MET A 167 1.13 -5.17 17.89
CA MET A 167 0.71 -5.83 19.14
C MET A 167 -0.76 -6.23 19.07
N LEU A 168 -1.19 -7.03 20.05
CA LEU A 168 -2.58 -7.41 20.22
C LEU A 168 -3.31 -6.32 21.01
N PHE A 169 -4.47 -5.90 20.51
CA PHE A 169 -5.29 -4.88 21.15
C PHE A 169 -6.76 -5.30 21.25
N ALA A 170 -7.41 -4.83 22.30
CA ALA A 170 -8.86 -4.90 22.47
C ALA A 170 -9.40 -3.56 22.95
N SER A 171 -10.70 -3.27 22.72
CA SER A 171 -11.33 -2.16 23.39
C SER A 171 -11.48 -2.45 24.90
N ARG A 172 -11.47 -1.40 25.71
CA ARG A 172 -11.76 -1.50 27.16
C ARG A 172 -13.07 -2.22 27.39
N ARG A 173 -14.11 -1.86 26.65
CA ARG A 173 -15.42 -2.49 26.70
C ARG A 173 -15.36 -4.00 26.51
N TYR A 174 -14.61 -4.50 25.52
CA TYR A 174 -14.47 -5.94 25.26
C TYR A 174 -13.85 -6.65 26.47
N VAL A 175 -12.80 -6.06 27.04
CA VAL A 175 -12.12 -6.62 28.21
C VAL A 175 -13.02 -6.61 29.44
N ASP A 176 -13.82 -5.58 29.63
CA ASP A 176 -14.76 -5.48 30.77
C ASP A 176 -15.89 -6.52 30.64
N GLU A 177 -16.32 -6.85 29.41
CA GLU A 177 -17.41 -7.82 29.15
C GLU A 177 -16.93 -9.29 29.11
N HIS A 178 -15.71 -9.55 28.62
CA HIS A 178 -15.24 -10.93 28.33
C HIS A 178 -13.97 -11.33 29.12
N GLY A 179 -13.39 -10.41 29.86
CA GLY A 179 -12.07 -10.59 30.45
C GLY A 179 -10.92 -10.38 29.43
N ALA A 180 -9.71 -10.35 29.92
CA ALA A 180 -8.50 -10.37 29.09
C ALA A 180 -7.77 -11.69 29.30
N PRO A 181 -7.28 -12.35 28.24
CA PRO A 181 -6.45 -13.54 28.38
C PRO A 181 -5.16 -13.19 29.14
N THR A 182 -4.76 -14.08 30.06
CA THR A 182 -3.54 -13.97 30.86
C THR A 182 -2.41 -14.82 30.29
N GLN A 183 -2.76 -15.85 29.52
CA GLN A 183 -1.86 -16.72 28.79
C GLN A 183 -2.24 -16.78 27.32
N VAL A 184 -1.26 -17.06 26.46
CA VAL A 184 -1.47 -17.00 25.00
C VAL A 184 -2.42 -18.09 24.49
N ASP A 185 -2.50 -19.24 25.16
CA ASP A 185 -3.40 -20.35 24.84
C ASP A 185 -4.87 -20.02 25.15
N GLU A 186 -5.16 -19.12 26.09
CA GLU A 186 -6.51 -18.63 26.37
C GLU A 186 -7.13 -17.84 25.20
N LEU A 187 -6.33 -17.44 24.22
CA LEU A 187 -6.85 -16.79 23.01
C LEU A 187 -7.92 -17.63 22.29
N ILE A 188 -7.94 -18.96 22.46
CA ILE A 188 -8.95 -19.84 21.86
C ILE A 188 -10.37 -19.51 22.35
N GLU A 189 -10.53 -18.93 23.52
CA GLU A 189 -11.80 -18.55 24.12
C GLU A 189 -12.31 -17.20 23.64
N HIS A 190 -11.49 -16.47 22.87
CA HIS A 190 -11.80 -15.13 22.38
C HIS A 190 -12.01 -15.09 20.86
N THR A 191 -12.85 -14.16 20.41
CA THR A 191 -12.95 -13.84 18.98
C THR A 191 -11.77 -13.02 18.55
N LEU A 192 -11.02 -13.49 17.54
CA LEU A 192 -9.88 -12.80 16.99
C LEU A 192 -10.27 -12.02 15.73
N LEU A 193 -9.67 -10.84 15.56
CA LEU A 193 -9.78 -9.99 14.39
C LEU A 193 -8.46 -10.07 13.63
N MET A 194 -8.46 -10.80 12.52
CA MET A 194 -7.26 -11.15 11.76
C MET A 194 -7.23 -10.42 10.43
N ARG A 195 -6.08 -9.90 10.07
CA ARG A 195 -5.92 -9.35 8.73
C ARG A 195 -5.98 -10.44 7.66
N ASN A 196 -6.76 -10.16 6.61
CA ASN A 196 -6.77 -10.95 5.38
C ASN A 196 -5.72 -10.34 4.45
N SER A 197 -4.50 -10.85 4.49
CA SER A 197 -3.39 -10.38 3.68
C SER A 197 -2.86 -11.52 2.81
N SER A 198 -2.57 -11.23 1.55
CA SER A 198 -1.84 -12.14 0.65
C SER A 198 -0.37 -12.28 1.00
N ASN A 199 0.13 -11.43 1.90
CA ASN A 199 1.49 -11.47 2.40
C ASN A 199 1.68 -12.66 3.36
N PRO A 200 2.80 -13.41 3.31
CA PRO A 200 3.19 -14.42 4.30
C PRO A 200 3.13 -13.94 5.75
N SER A 201 3.24 -12.60 5.98
CA SER A 201 3.05 -11.99 7.30
C SER A 201 1.64 -12.15 7.89
N SER A 202 0.65 -12.61 7.13
CA SER A 202 -0.67 -12.98 7.65
C SER A 202 -0.66 -14.28 8.47
N SER A 203 0.52 -14.70 8.91
CA SER A 203 0.70 -15.94 9.66
C SER A 203 -0.15 -15.94 10.94
N ARG A 204 -0.54 -17.14 11.32
CA ARG A 204 -1.22 -17.42 12.59
C ARG A 204 -0.23 -17.53 13.75
N GLU A 205 0.95 -16.95 13.61
CA GLU A 205 2.04 -17.05 14.57
C GLU A 205 2.18 -15.77 15.38
N LEU A 206 2.30 -15.95 16.70
CA LEU A 206 2.63 -14.92 17.66
C LEU A 206 3.98 -15.26 18.31
N THR A 207 4.72 -14.26 18.75
CA THR A 207 5.97 -14.43 19.46
C THR A 207 6.09 -13.46 20.63
N ASP A 208 6.83 -13.85 21.65
CA ASP A 208 7.30 -12.96 22.73
C ASP A 208 8.79 -12.61 22.57
N GLY A 209 9.38 -12.91 21.39
CA GLY A 209 10.80 -12.75 21.09
C GLY A 209 11.65 -13.96 21.50
N ILE A 210 11.11 -14.89 22.29
CA ILE A 210 11.76 -16.11 22.78
C ILE A 210 11.00 -17.35 22.30
N SER A 211 9.71 -17.35 22.54
CA SER A 211 8.79 -18.45 22.22
C SER A 211 7.92 -18.10 21.01
N ARG A 212 7.38 -19.12 20.36
CA ARG A 212 6.41 -18.97 19.26
C ARG A 212 5.13 -19.72 19.60
N TYR A 213 4.00 -19.11 19.29
CA TYR A 213 2.69 -19.69 19.47
C TYR A 213 1.91 -19.64 18.14
N VAL A 214 1.42 -20.79 17.71
CA VAL A 214 0.61 -20.90 16.50
C VAL A 214 -0.86 -20.99 16.88
N LEU A 215 -1.67 -20.05 16.43
CA LEU A 215 -3.10 -20.03 16.68
C LEU A 215 -3.79 -21.31 16.18
N HIS A 216 -4.70 -21.85 16.96
CA HIS A 216 -5.47 -23.05 16.64
C HIS A 216 -6.25 -22.91 15.33
N ALA A 217 -6.43 -24.01 14.60
CA ALA A 217 -7.19 -24.01 13.35
C ALA A 217 -8.66 -23.60 13.57
N ASP A 218 -9.23 -24.04 14.69
CA ASP A 218 -10.62 -23.81 15.09
C ASP A 218 -10.83 -22.46 15.80
N GLN A 219 -9.81 -21.62 15.85
CA GLN A 219 -9.86 -20.31 16.49
C GLN A 219 -11.03 -19.48 15.94
N PRO A 220 -11.97 -19.01 16.78
CA PRO A 220 -13.00 -18.07 16.36
C PRO A 220 -12.34 -16.80 15.82
N ALA A 221 -12.54 -16.51 14.53
CA ALA A 221 -11.90 -15.37 13.92
C ALA A 221 -12.74 -14.73 12.82
N ASN A 222 -12.82 -13.40 12.85
CA ASN A 222 -13.30 -12.59 11.74
C ASN A 222 -12.12 -12.03 10.97
N LYS A 223 -12.18 -12.10 9.63
CA LYS A 223 -11.09 -11.68 8.75
C LYS A 223 -11.49 -10.47 7.91
N GLY A 224 -10.59 -9.52 7.80
CA GLY A 224 -10.77 -8.33 6.98
C GLY A 224 -9.45 -7.58 6.78
N ASP A 225 -9.51 -6.39 6.22
CA ASP A 225 -8.35 -5.51 6.17
C ASP A 225 -8.03 -4.90 7.56
N ALA A 226 -6.98 -4.10 7.64
CA ALA A 226 -6.59 -3.48 8.90
C ALA A 226 -7.64 -2.50 9.44
N LEU A 227 -8.33 -1.78 8.55
CA LEU A 227 -9.41 -0.86 8.94
C LEU A 227 -10.61 -1.61 9.51
N PHE A 228 -10.97 -2.74 8.90
CA PHE A 228 -11.99 -3.64 9.44
C PHE A 228 -11.58 -4.13 10.84
N CYS A 229 -10.37 -4.65 11.01
CA CYS A 229 -9.90 -5.13 12.31
C CYS A 229 -9.93 -4.03 13.38
N PHE A 230 -9.45 -2.83 13.06
CA PHE A 230 -9.50 -1.67 13.94
C PHE A 230 -10.95 -1.28 14.30
N SER A 231 -11.82 -1.16 13.29
CA SER A 231 -13.23 -0.79 13.49
C SER A 231 -13.99 -1.81 14.35
N GLU A 232 -13.80 -3.10 14.12
CA GLU A 232 -14.49 -4.14 14.89
C GLU A 232 -13.92 -4.24 16.32
N MET A 233 -12.62 -4.05 16.50
CA MET A 233 -11.96 -4.00 17.80
C MET A 233 -12.52 -2.84 18.65
N THR A 234 -12.61 -1.63 18.10
CA THR A 234 -13.13 -0.45 18.81
C THR A 234 -14.62 -0.60 19.18
N LYS A 235 -15.40 -1.37 18.40
CA LYS A 235 -16.79 -1.72 18.72
C LYS A 235 -16.93 -2.82 19.78
N GLY A 236 -15.84 -3.37 20.30
CA GLY A 236 -15.86 -4.41 21.30
C GLY A 236 -16.21 -5.80 20.76
N ARG A 237 -15.83 -6.14 19.53
CA ARG A 237 -16.19 -7.40 18.87
C ARG A 237 -15.08 -8.44 18.82
N GLY A 238 -13.95 -8.16 19.45
CA GLY A 238 -12.85 -9.11 19.54
C GLY A 238 -11.49 -8.46 19.79
N ILE A 239 -10.45 -9.29 19.77
CA ILE A 239 -9.06 -8.93 19.94
C ILE A 239 -8.41 -8.82 18.55
N ALA A 240 -7.92 -7.64 18.20
CA ALA A 240 -7.12 -7.45 16.98
C ALA A 240 -5.68 -7.89 17.22
N LEU A 241 -5.16 -8.77 16.36
CA LEU A 241 -3.86 -9.42 16.58
C LEU A 241 -2.66 -8.61 16.12
N ASP A 242 -2.89 -7.60 15.28
CA ASP A 242 -1.83 -7.11 14.41
C ASP A 242 -2.10 -5.66 14.00
N LEU A 243 -2.22 -4.81 15.01
CA LEU A 243 -2.30 -3.37 14.77
C LEU A 243 -1.03 -2.68 15.25
N ALA A 244 -0.55 -1.75 14.43
CA ALA A 244 0.56 -0.90 14.78
C ALA A 244 0.17 0.07 15.91
N PHE A 245 1.11 0.40 16.80
CA PHE A 245 0.86 1.38 17.85
C PHE A 245 0.40 2.72 17.29
N ALA A 246 0.95 3.16 16.18
CA ALA A 246 0.53 4.40 15.52
C ALA A 246 -0.95 4.39 15.13
N THR A 247 -1.50 3.23 14.73
CA THR A 247 -2.91 3.10 14.35
C THR A 247 -3.86 3.28 15.54
N VAL A 248 -3.47 2.84 16.73
CA VAL A 248 -4.30 2.84 17.94
C VAL A 248 -3.90 3.91 18.96
N GLU A 249 -2.91 4.73 18.67
CA GLU A 249 -2.30 5.65 19.64
C GLU A 249 -3.30 6.60 20.30
N THR A 250 -4.22 7.15 19.53
CA THR A 250 -5.26 8.06 20.05
C THR A 250 -6.16 7.37 21.06
N ASP A 251 -6.59 6.15 20.76
CA ASP A 251 -7.50 5.38 21.62
C ASP A 251 -6.77 4.80 22.84
N LEU A 252 -5.48 4.44 22.69
CA LEU A 252 -4.61 4.09 23.82
C LEU A 252 -4.46 5.25 24.81
N ARG A 253 -4.23 6.48 24.32
CA ARG A 253 -4.11 7.68 25.16
C ARG A 253 -5.40 8.01 25.91
N ARG A 254 -6.56 7.70 25.31
CA ARG A 254 -7.89 7.87 25.96
C ARG A 254 -8.21 6.74 26.93
N GLY A 255 -7.52 5.60 26.84
CA GLY A 255 -7.84 4.40 27.59
C GLY A 255 -9.02 3.59 27.02
N ASP A 256 -9.49 3.94 25.82
CA ASP A 256 -10.59 3.23 25.14
C ASP A 256 -10.10 1.90 24.56
N VAL A 257 -8.82 1.80 24.25
CA VAL A 257 -8.12 0.59 23.78
C VAL A 257 -7.05 0.20 24.78
N VAL A 258 -6.83 -1.08 24.95
CA VAL A 258 -5.81 -1.64 25.84
C VAL A 258 -5.02 -2.73 25.12
N PRO A 259 -3.73 -2.93 25.46
CA PRO A 259 -2.98 -4.06 24.98
C PRO A 259 -3.49 -5.35 25.63
N VAL A 260 -3.46 -6.42 24.87
CA VAL A 260 -3.77 -7.78 25.30
C VAL A 260 -2.50 -8.60 25.18
N LEU A 261 -2.15 -9.38 26.23
CA LEU A 261 -0.91 -10.14 26.27
C LEU A 261 0.29 -9.29 25.81
N PRO A 262 0.63 -8.21 26.51
CA PRO A 262 1.50 -7.16 25.99
C PRO A 262 2.96 -7.60 25.77
N THR A 263 3.35 -8.80 26.18
CA THR A 263 4.65 -9.41 25.84
C THR A 263 4.60 -10.19 24.53
N TRP A 264 3.40 -10.46 23.99
CA TRP A 264 3.20 -11.16 22.72
C TRP A 264 2.91 -10.19 21.61
N HIS A 265 3.52 -10.42 20.45
CA HIS A 265 3.31 -9.62 19.25
C HIS A 265 3.36 -10.53 18.02
N ARG A 266 2.99 -10.01 16.89
CA ARG A 266 3.27 -10.70 15.64
C ARG A 266 4.75 -10.65 15.32
N ARG A 267 5.21 -11.62 14.52
CA ARG A 267 6.57 -11.59 13.97
C ARG A 267 6.84 -10.22 13.38
N ILE A 268 7.96 -9.64 13.77
CA ILE A 268 8.41 -8.34 13.28
C ILE A 268 8.86 -8.48 11.84
N TRP A 269 8.46 -7.54 11.02
CA TRP A 269 8.88 -7.46 9.63
C TRP A 269 9.60 -6.15 9.39
N ASN A 270 10.70 -6.23 8.63
CA ASN A 270 11.41 -5.04 8.21
C ASN A 270 10.55 -4.26 7.21
N ASN A 271 10.43 -2.97 7.42
CA ASN A 271 9.72 -2.08 6.53
C ASN A 271 10.63 -1.65 5.37
N HIS A 272 10.02 -1.40 4.24
CA HIS A 272 10.72 -1.02 3.03
C HIS A 272 9.99 0.09 2.29
N LEU A 273 10.75 1.04 1.76
CA LEU A 273 10.31 1.95 0.71
C LEU A 273 10.88 1.47 -0.60
N ALA A 274 10.09 1.52 -1.66
CA ALA A 274 10.57 1.15 -2.98
C ALA A 274 10.02 2.08 -4.06
N CYS A 275 10.79 2.21 -5.15
CA CYS A 275 10.34 2.78 -6.41
C CYS A 275 10.72 1.84 -7.56
N HIS A 276 10.13 2.03 -8.74
CA HIS A 276 10.58 1.30 -9.92
C HIS A 276 12.03 1.67 -10.26
N ILE A 277 12.84 0.70 -10.71
CA ILE A 277 14.28 0.90 -10.99
C ILE A 277 14.55 2.04 -11.97
N SER A 278 13.63 2.34 -12.89
CA SER A 278 13.74 3.49 -13.80
C SER A 278 13.73 4.83 -13.06
N ASN A 279 13.21 4.89 -11.84
CA ASN A 279 13.12 6.09 -11.00
C ASN A 279 14.22 6.17 -9.94
N GLN A 280 15.11 5.16 -9.86
CA GLN A 280 16.16 5.10 -8.84
C GLN A 280 17.13 6.29 -8.84
N ASN A 281 17.29 6.94 -10.00
CA ASN A 281 18.14 8.11 -10.19
C ASN A 281 17.34 9.42 -10.38
N ASN A 282 16.01 9.38 -10.24
CA ASN A 282 15.20 10.59 -10.27
C ASN A 282 15.38 11.36 -8.94
N PRO A 283 15.97 12.57 -8.94
CA PRO A 283 16.31 13.28 -7.72
C PRO A 283 15.09 13.61 -6.88
N VAL A 284 13.96 13.93 -7.49
CA VAL A 284 12.71 14.30 -6.79
C VAL A 284 12.10 13.09 -6.08
N VAL A 285 12.06 11.93 -6.76
CA VAL A 285 11.60 10.66 -6.16
C VAL A 285 12.53 10.25 -5.01
N ARG A 286 13.85 10.33 -5.22
CA ARG A 286 14.84 9.97 -4.21
C ARG A 286 14.78 10.85 -2.97
N GLU A 287 14.61 12.16 -3.15
CA GLU A 287 14.47 13.08 -2.03
C GLU A 287 13.20 12.81 -1.23
N LEU A 288 12.05 12.58 -1.90
CA LEU A 288 10.82 12.22 -1.21
C LEU A 288 10.97 10.89 -0.44
N MET A 289 11.60 9.86 -1.04
CA MET A 289 11.88 8.59 -0.36
C MET A 289 12.77 8.81 0.88
N ALA A 290 13.83 9.60 0.76
CA ALA A 290 14.75 9.87 1.86
C ALA A 290 14.05 10.58 3.03
N LEU A 291 13.28 11.64 2.77
CA LEU A 291 12.56 12.38 3.81
C LEU A 291 11.49 11.53 4.51
N ILE A 292 10.76 10.70 3.75
CA ILE A 292 9.80 9.75 4.33
C ILE A 292 10.53 8.72 5.20
N GLY A 293 11.61 8.13 4.69
CA GLY A 293 12.39 7.13 5.42
C GLY A 293 13.01 7.69 6.70
N GLU A 294 13.65 8.85 6.63
CA GLU A 294 14.23 9.54 7.79
C GLU A 294 13.19 9.87 8.86
N SER A 295 12.02 10.38 8.46
CA SER A 295 10.95 10.69 9.41
C SER A 295 10.37 9.43 10.04
N HIS A 296 10.18 8.36 9.26
CA HIS A 296 9.76 7.05 9.73
C HIS A 296 10.75 6.48 10.74
N ASP A 297 12.02 6.36 10.39
CA ASP A 297 13.07 5.76 11.22
C ASP A 297 13.32 6.54 12.51
N ARG A 298 13.06 7.84 12.50
CA ARG A 298 13.16 8.69 13.68
C ARG A 298 11.97 8.55 14.62
N LEU A 299 10.75 8.38 14.10
CA LEU A 299 9.51 8.47 14.88
C LEU A 299 8.96 7.11 15.30
N VAL A 300 8.99 6.12 14.42
CA VAL A 300 8.42 4.79 14.71
C VAL A 300 9.04 4.13 15.95
N PRO A 301 10.37 4.07 16.12
CA PRO A 301 10.94 3.51 17.33
C PRO A 301 10.55 4.25 18.61
N LYS A 302 10.31 5.57 18.53
CA LYS A 302 9.87 6.36 19.69
C LYS A 302 8.47 6.01 20.11
N ILE A 303 7.56 5.77 19.16
CA ILE A 303 6.16 5.43 19.43
C ILE A 303 6.09 4.10 20.18
N TRP A 304 6.59 3.01 19.61
CA TRP A 304 6.45 1.71 20.25
C TRP A 304 7.23 1.60 21.57
N ARG A 305 8.44 2.19 21.66
CA ARG A 305 9.21 2.21 22.92
C ARG A 305 8.51 3.01 24.02
N HIS A 306 7.84 4.12 23.67
CA HIS A 306 7.02 4.86 24.64
C HIS A 306 5.97 3.96 25.28
N TRP A 307 5.22 3.21 24.47
CA TRP A 307 4.17 2.34 24.95
C TRP A 307 4.69 1.10 25.68
N TYR A 308 5.80 0.51 25.23
CA TYR A 308 6.46 -0.58 25.96
C TYR A 308 6.83 -0.16 27.37
N ARG A 309 7.44 1.01 27.54
CA ARG A 309 7.75 1.55 28.87
C ARG A 309 6.49 1.84 29.70
N TYR A 310 5.47 2.42 29.07
CA TYR A 310 4.21 2.71 29.73
C TYR A 310 3.54 1.43 30.26
N PHE A 311 3.51 0.36 29.45
CA PHE A 311 2.96 -0.95 29.83
C PHE A 311 3.94 -1.82 30.61
N LYS A 312 5.15 -1.36 30.87
CA LYS A 312 6.24 -2.09 31.55
C LYS A 312 6.62 -3.40 30.83
N VAL A 313 6.57 -3.40 29.51
CA VAL A 313 6.98 -4.51 28.65
C VAL A 313 8.50 -4.42 28.41
N PRO A 314 9.26 -5.51 28.56
CA PRO A 314 10.68 -5.50 28.23
C PRO A 314 10.92 -5.23 26.74
N GLU A 315 11.79 -4.27 26.42
CA GLU A 315 12.16 -3.96 25.01
C GLU A 315 13.15 -5.00 24.43
N GLN A 316 13.95 -5.66 25.29
CA GLN A 316 15.08 -6.48 24.86
C GLN A 316 14.69 -7.65 23.92
N PRO A 317 13.61 -8.44 24.17
CA PRO A 317 13.24 -9.54 23.29
C PRO A 317 12.92 -9.08 21.86
N VAL A 318 12.23 -7.94 21.73
CA VAL A 318 11.91 -7.33 20.42
C VAL A 318 13.17 -6.84 19.72
N LEU A 319 14.09 -6.20 20.46
CA LEU A 319 15.35 -5.72 19.89
C LEU A 319 16.23 -6.90 19.41
N ASP A 320 16.26 -8.01 20.14
CA ASP A 320 17.00 -9.19 19.76
C ASP A 320 16.39 -9.84 18.49
N GLU A 321 15.06 -9.86 18.37
CA GLU A 321 14.39 -10.32 17.15
C GLU A 321 14.72 -9.42 15.96
N MET A 322 14.66 -8.08 16.13
CA MET A 322 15.03 -7.11 15.09
C MET A 322 16.49 -7.33 14.62
N HIS A 323 17.40 -7.58 15.54
CA HIS A 323 18.81 -7.85 15.20
C HIS A 323 18.95 -9.15 14.39
N ARG A 324 18.27 -10.24 14.77
CA ARG A 324 18.28 -11.50 14.02
C ARG A 324 17.75 -11.32 12.59
N LEU A 325 16.62 -10.62 12.45
CA LEU A 325 16.02 -10.36 11.14
C LEU A 325 16.92 -9.53 10.22
N ARG A 326 17.63 -8.53 10.77
CA ARG A 326 18.61 -7.74 10.01
C ARG A 326 19.82 -8.55 9.58
N ALA A 327 20.22 -9.55 10.39
CA ALA A 327 21.31 -10.45 10.07
C ALA A 327 20.92 -11.57 9.09
N GLY A 328 19.67 -11.62 8.62
CA GLY A 328 19.17 -12.69 7.76
C GLY A 328 19.06 -14.06 8.45
N GLN A 329 18.97 -14.07 9.77
CA GLN A 329 18.82 -15.27 10.58
C GLN A 329 17.35 -15.46 10.93
N ASP A 330 16.64 -16.22 10.11
CA ASP A 330 15.26 -16.66 10.34
C ASP A 330 15.14 -17.93 11.17
#